data_58dde36f3a1f7d3d3e83985377373b94
#
_entry.id   58dde36f3a1f7d3d3e83985377373b94
#
_cell.length_a   1.000
_cell.length_b   1.000
_cell.length_c   1.000
_cell.angle_alpha   90.00
_cell.angle_beta   90.00
_cell.angle_gamma   90.00
#
_symmetry.space_group_name_H-M   'P 1'
#
loop_
_entity.id
_entity.type
_entity.pdbx_description
1 polymer ?
#
loop_
_entity_poly.entity_id
_entity_poly.type
_entity_poly.pdbx_seq_one_letter_code
_entity_poly.pdbx_strand_id
1 'polypeptide(L)'
;MKVLQLGKFYPIRGGVEKVMYDLMCGLSARGVQCDMLCAACEGESCDIKINDNAKLITTRTLTKAKATMISPAMIGKLRKICNEYDVIHVHHPDPMACLALFCSGYKGKVVLHWHSDILKQNVILKFYMPLQNWLL
;
A
#
# COMPACT_ATOMS: atom_id res chain seq x y z
N MET A 1 13.37 13.87 -2.62
CA MET A 1 12.62 12.96 -1.74
C MET A 1 11.75 12.06 -2.59
N LYS A 2 11.74 10.80 -2.30
CA LYS A 2 10.97 9.79 -3.02
C LYS A 2 10.02 9.07 -2.06
N VAL A 3 8.72 9.11 -2.34
CA VAL A 3 7.64 8.63 -1.47
C VAL A 3 6.90 7.47 -2.14
N LEU A 4 6.59 6.43 -1.37
CA LEU A 4 5.72 5.34 -1.79
C LEU A 4 4.44 5.35 -0.98
N GLN A 5 3.29 5.51 -1.64
CA GLN A 5 1.97 5.24 -1.05
C GLN A 5 1.73 3.73 -1.09
N LEU A 6 1.49 3.11 0.05
CA LEU A 6 1.37 1.65 0.16
C LEU A 6 0.00 1.24 0.69
N GLY A 7 -0.67 0.37 -0.01
CA GLY A 7 -1.89 -0.28 0.45
C GLY A 7 -3.01 -0.31 -0.58
N LYS A 8 -4.14 -0.85 -0.13
CA LYS A 8 -5.42 -0.90 -0.84
C LYS A 8 -5.35 -1.55 -2.22
N PHE A 9 -6.15 -1.06 -3.17
CA PHE A 9 -6.33 -1.78 -4.43
C PHE A 9 -6.61 -0.82 -5.59
N TYR A 10 -6.48 -1.33 -6.79
CA TYR A 10 -6.82 -0.68 -8.05
C TYR A 10 -7.81 -1.59 -8.82
N PRO A 11 -8.82 -1.08 -9.53
CA PRO A 11 -9.07 0.33 -9.85
C PRO A 11 -9.58 1.15 -8.67
N ILE A 12 -9.42 2.47 -8.76
CA ILE A 12 -9.85 3.43 -7.76
C ILE A 12 -11.37 3.52 -7.76
N ARG A 13 -11.99 3.17 -6.63
CA ARG A 13 -13.46 3.17 -6.49
C ARG A 13 -13.98 4.22 -5.52
N GLY A 14 -13.10 4.76 -4.70
CA GLY A 14 -13.42 5.73 -3.65
C GLY A 14 -12.78 5.33 -2.33
N GLY A 15 -13.06 6.08 -1.25
CA GLY A 15 -12.49 5.79 0.06
C GLY A 15 -10.98 5.98 0.13
N VAL A 16 -10.30 5.06 0.80
CA VAL A 16 -8.87 5.17 1.10
C VAL A 16 -8.01 5.15 -0.16
N GLU A 17 -8.32 4.30 -1.13
CA GLU A 17 -7.55 4.23 -2.38
C GLU A 17 -7.63 5.53 -3.18
N LYS A 18 -8.76 6.24 -3.10
CA LYS A 18 -8.89 7.58 -3.70
C LYS A 18 -7.98 8.59 -3.02
N VAL A 19 -7.91 8.57 -1.69
CA VAL A 19 -6.99 9.44 -0.92
C VAL A 19 -5.54 9.18 -1.32
N MET A 20 -5.15 7.92 -1.43
CA MET A 20 -3.80 7.53 -1.85
C MET A 20 -3.48 8.05 -3.25
N TYR A 21 -4.40 7.86 -4.17
CA TYR A 21 -4.26 8.30 -5.56
C TYR A 21 -4.14 9.83 -5.65
N ASP A 22 -5.00 10.55 -4.94
CA ASP A 22 -4.99 12.02 -4.91
C ASP A 22 -3.70 12.56 -4.28
N LEU A 23 -3.18 11.92 -3.24
CA LEU A 23 -1.88 12.26 -2.64
C LEU A 23 -0.73 12.04 -3.62
N MET A 24 -0.73 10.92 -4.32
CA MET A 24 0.27 10.63 -5.36
C MET A 24 0.23 11.70 -6.45
N CYS A 25 -0.93 12.02 -6.97
CA CYS A 25 -1.10 13.04 -8.01
C CYS A 25 -0.71 14.43 -7.51
N GLY A 26 -1.15 14.81 -6.31
CA GLY A 26 -0.86 16.13 -5.74
C GLY A 26 0.60 16.35 -5.44
N LEU A 27 1.29 15.36 -4.86
CA LEU A 27 2.72 15.44 -4.58
C LEU A 27 3.54 15.43 -5.87
N SER A 28 3.21 14.57 -6.81
CA SER A 28 3.93 14.49 -8.08
C SER A 28 3.78 15.75 -8.92
N ALA A 29 2.62 16.39 -8.90
CA ALA A 29 2.39 17.68 -9.56
C ALA A 29 3.25 18.81 -8.96
N ARG A 30 3.69 18.65 -7.70
CA ARG A 30 4.59 19.59 -7.02
C ARG A 30 6.08 19.21 -7.15
N GLY A 31 6.40 18.27 -8.00
CA GLY A 31 7.78 17.84 -8.25
C GLY A 31 8.33 16.81 -7.26
N VAL A 32 7.51 16.28 -6.35
CA VAL A 32 7.90 15.20 -5.46
C VAL A 32 7.69 13.86 -6.18
N GLN A 33 8.72 13.04 -6.23
CA GLN A 33 8.56 11.70 -6.79
C GLN A 33 7.72 10.85 -5.84
N CYS A 34 6.51 10.47 -6.28
CA CYS A 34 5.54 9.77 -5.45
C CYS A 34 4.85 8.68 -6.25
N ASP A 35 5.15 7.44 -5.91
CA ASP A 35 4.54 6.26 -6.51
C ASP A 35 3.48 5.66 -5.58
N MET A 36 2.64 4.77 -6.12
CA MET A 36 1.63 4.03 -5.35
C MET A 36 1.76 2.54 -5.64
N LEU A 37 1.90 1.74 -4.59
CA LEU A 37 1.88 0.28 -4.66
C LEU A 37 0.60 -0.24 -4.03
N CYS A 38 -0.20 -0.96 -4.81
CA CYS A 38 -1.49 -1.50 -4.38
C CYS A 38 -1.76 -2.86 -5.03
N ALA A 39 -2.80 -3.55 -4.55
CA ALA A 39 -3.26 -4.81 -5.14
C ALA A 39 -4.16 -4.54 -6.34
N ALA A 40 -4.02 -5.32 -7.41
CA ALA A 40 -4.97 -5.31 -8.52
C ALA A 40 -6.23 -6.08 -8.13
N CYS A 41 -7.41 -5.51 -8.34
CA CYS A 41 -8.67 -6.25 -8.14
C CYS A 41 -8.80 -7.40 -9.12
N GLU A 42 -8.34 -7.20 -10.34
CA GLU A 42 -8.37 -8.18 -11.43
C GLU A 42 -7.11 -8.05 -12.27
N GLY A 43 -6.70 -9.14 -12.91
CA GLY A 43 -5.60 -9.15 -13.87
C GLY A 43 -4.22 -9.33 -13.24
N GLU A 44 -3.22 -9.17 -14.07
CA GLU A 44 -1.82 -9.39 -13.74
C GLU A 44 -1.19 -8.14 -13.11
N SER A 45 -0.04 -8.34 -12.47
CA SER A 45 0.80 -7.24 -11.98
C SER A 45 1.24 -6.34 -13.12
N CYS A 46 1.14 -5.02 -12.94
CA CYS A 46 1.62 -4.07 -13.94
C CYS A 46 2.05 -2.75 -13.32
N ASP A 47 2.81 -1.98 -14.09
CA ASP A 47 3.20 -0.62 -13.75
C ASP A 47 2.53 0.34 -14.74
N ILE A 48 1.84 1.35 -14.21
CA ILE A 48 1.13 2.36 -15.00
C ILE A 48 1.77 3.71 -14.76
N LYS A 49 2.32 4.33 -15.79
CA LYS A 49 2.86 5.70 -15.68
C LYS A 49 1.71 6.69 -15.56
N ILE A 50 1.72 7.50 -14.51
CA ILE A 50 0.74 8.56 -14.28
C ILE A 50 1.28 9.89 -14.84
N ASN A 51 2.52 10.24 -14.48
CA ASN A 51 3.25 11.40 -15.00
C ASN A 51 4.77 11.15 -14.82
N ASP A 52 5.60 12.15 -15.07
CA ASP A 52 7.07 12.00 -14.98
C ASP A 52 7.57 11.73 -13.55
N ASN A 53 6.77 12.05 -12.52
CA ASN A 53 7.11 11.89 -11.11
C ASN A 53 6.27 10.85 -10.37
N ALA A 54 5.38 10.15 -11.08
CA ALA A 54 4.47 9.19 -10.45
C ALA A 54 4.18 7.99 -11.34
N LYS A 55 4.21 6.81 -10.73
CA LYS A 55 3.69 5.58 -11.33
C LYS A 55 2.82 4.82 -10.35
N LEU A 56 1.81 4.15 -10.87
CA LEU A 56 0.96 3.24 -10.14
C LEU A 56 1.45 1.81 -10.38
N ILE A 57 1.84 1.14 -9.31
CA ILE A 57 2.34 -0.23 -9.34
C ILE A 57 1.26 -1.12 -8.77
N THR A 58 0.74 -2.04 -9.57
CA THR A 58 -0.25 -3.02 -9.11
C THR A 58 0.36 -4.40 -9.02
N THR A 59 -0.09 -5.19 -8.06
CA THR A 59 0.33 -6.57 -7.88
C THR A 59 -0.87 -7.51 -7.94
N ARG A 60 -0.68 -8.64 -8.61
CA ARG A 60 -1.74 -9.64 -8.79
C ARG A 60 -2.31 -10.09 -7.44
N THR A 61 -3.63 -10.11 -7.34
CA THR A 61 -4.37 -10.63 -6.20
C THR A 61 -4.73 -12.09 -6.44
N LEU A 62 -4.44 -12.97 -5.47
CA LEU A 62 -4.84 -14.38 -5.53
C LEU A 62 -6.29 -14.57 -5.12
N THR A 63 -6.72 -13.89 -4.06
CA THR A 63 -8.08 -13.98 -3.53
C THR A 63 -8.42 -12.75 -2.71
N LYS A 64 -9.69 -12.58 -2.43
CA LYS A 64 -10.19 -11.51 -1.55
C LYS A 64 -10.72 -12.14 -0.27
N ALA A 65 -10.17 -11.74 0.87
CA ALA A 65 -10.64 -12.12 2.19
C ALA A 65 -11.34 -10.92 2.86
N LYS A 66 -12.66 -10.93 2.85
CA LYS A 66 -13.51 -9.81 3.30
C LYS A 66 -13.15 -8.52 2.53
N ALA A 67 -12.65 -7.49 3.19
CA ALA A 67 -12.26 -6.23 2.55
C ALA A 67 -10.76 -6.17 2.16
N THR A 68 -10.02 -7.27 2.36
CA THR A 68 -8.57 -7.33 2.10
C THR A 68 -8.28 -8.13 0.84
N MET A 69 -7.53 -7.53 -0.08
CA MET A 69 -6.97 -8.25 -1.22
C MET A 69 -5.72 -9.01 -0.78
N ILE A 70 -5.70 -10.32 -0.98
CA ILE A 70 -4.54 -11.16 -0.66
C ILE A 70 -3.63 -11.22 -1.88
N SER A 71 -2.52 -10.50 -1.81
CA SER A 71 -1.57 -10.37 -2.89
C SER A 71 -0.14 -10.67 -2.43
N PRO A 72 0.27 -11.94 -2.38
CA PRO A 72 1.65 -12.30 -2.04
C PRO A 72 2.69 -11.64 -2.94
N ALA A 73 2.33 -11.35 -4.20
CA ALA A 73 3.19 -10.62 -5.12
C ALA A 73 3.57 -9.23 -4.61
N MET A 74 2.75 -8.60 -3.76
CA MET A 74 3.06 -7.31 -3.12
C MET A 74 4.29 -7.43 -2.22
N ILE A 75 4.44 -8.52 -1.49
CA ILE A 75 5.60 -8.79 -0.62
C ILE A 75 6.88 -8.80 -1.46
N GLY A 76 6.88 -9.60 -2.53
CA GLY A 76 8.04 -9.70 -3.43
C GLY A 76 8.37 -8.38 -4.12
N LYS A 77 7.35 -7.67 -4.59
CA LYS A 77 7.54 -6.37 -5.24
C LYS A 77 8.10 -5.34 -4.27
N LEU A 78 7.52 -5.22 -3.08
CA LEU A 78 7.97 -4.25 -2.08
C LEU A 78 9.42 -4.53 -1.64
N ARG A 79 9.78 -5.79 -1.43
CA ARG A 79 11.17 -6.16 -1.09
C ARG A 79 12.18 -5.69 -2.13
N LYS A 80 11.80 -5.71 -3.40
CA LYS A 80 12.68 -5.29 -4.50
C LYS A 80 12.85 -3.78 -4.57
N ILE A 81 11.79 -3.01 -4.28
CA ILE A 81 11.77 -1.57 -4.54
C ILE A 81 11.85 -0.70 -3.29
N CYS A 82 11.62 -1.24 -2.09
CA CYS A 82 11.47 -0.42 -0.88
C CYS A 82 12.68 0.50 -0.61
N ASN A 83 13.88 0.03 -0.90
CA ASN A 83 15.10 0.81 -0.66
C ASN A 83 15.30 1.99 -1.64
N GLU A 84 14.48 2.07 -2.67
CA GLU A 84 14.46 3.23 -3.59
C GLU A 84 13.72 4.43 -3.00
N TYR A 85 12.99 4.24 -1.90
CA TYR A 85 12.12 5.26 -1.30
C TYR A 85 12.68 5.77 0.03
N ASP A 86 12.57 7.09 0.22
CA ASP A 86 12.93 7.75 1.47
C ASP A 86 11.84 7.60 2.52
N VAL A 87 10.58 7.53 2.07
CA VAL A 87 9.40 7.42 2.93
C VAL A 87 8.43 6.41 2.33
N ILE A 88 7.92 5.49 3.17
CA ILE A 88 6.77 4.65 2.85
C ILE A 88 5.58 5.13 3.68
N HIS A 89 4.53 5.58 2.99
CA HIS A 89 3.29 6.07 3.57
C HIS A 89 2.24 4.97 3.53
N VAL A 90 2.02 4.32 4.67
CA VAL A 90 1.08 3.18 4.80
C VAL A 90 -0.29 3.69 5.18
N HIS A 91 -1.31 3.22 4.47
CA HIS A 91 -2.70 3.58 4.73
C HIS A 91 -3.40 2.47 5.52
N HIS A 92 -3.69 2.76 6.77
CA HIS A 92 -4.32 1.84 7.72
C HIS A 92 -5.86 2.01 7.71
N PRO A 93 -6.66 0.95 7.80
CA PRO A 93 -6.27 -0.44 7.98
C PRO A 93 -6.03 -1.17 6.64
N ASP A 94 -4.91 -1.85 6.54
CA ASP A 94 -4.62 -2.76 5.43
C ASP A 94 -3.66 -3.86 5.89
N PRO A 95 -4.17 -5.03 6.26
CA PRO A 95 -3.34 -6.14 6.73
C PRO A 95 -2.31 -6.60 5.71
N MET A 96 -2.65 -6.60 4.42
CA MET A 96 -1.72 -7.01 3.36
C MET A 96 -0.55 -6.05 3.22
N ALA A 97 -0.82 -4.75 3.25
CA ALA A 97 0.23 -3.72 3.19
C ALA A 97 1.16 -3.80 4.40
N CYS A 98 0.61 -3.98 5.60
CA CYS A 98 1.39 -4.13 6.82
C CYS A 98 2.27 -5.39 6.78
N LEU A 99 1.74 -6.51 6.29
CA LEU A 99 2.50 -7.74 6.12
C LEU A 99 3.63 -7.57 5.11
N ALA A 100 3.35 -6.93 3.98
CA ALA A 100 4.35 -6.65 2.96
C ALA A 100 5.47 -5.76 3.51
N LEU A 101 5.13 -4.73 4.26
CA LEU A 101 6.11 -3.84 4.90
C LEU A 101 6.98 -4.60 5.91
N PHE A 102 6.36 -5.41 6.77
CA PHE A 102 7.08 -6.25 7.73
C PHE A 102 8.08 -7.18 7.03
N CYS A 103 7.63 -7.87 5.98
CA CYS A 103 8.46 -8.83 5.23
C CYS A 103 9.51 -8.14 4.34
N SER A 104 9.36 -6.85 4.04
CA SER A 104 10.28 -6.12 3.17
C SER A 104 11.65 -5.88 3.80
N GLY A 105 11.72 -5.82 5.12
CA GLY A 105 12.93 -5.42 5.83
C GLY A 105 13.29 -3.95 5.69
N TYR A 106 12.35 -3.10 5.25
CA TYR A 106 12.57 -1.67 5.08
C TYR A 106 13.00 -0.99 6.38
N LYS A 107 14.05 -0.17 6.32
CA LYS A 107 14.62 0.53 7.49
C LYS A 107 14.48 2.05 7.40
N GLY A 108 13.85 2.55 6.37
CA GLY A 108 13.61 3.98 6.17
C GLY A 108 12.44 4.49 6.99
N LYS A 109 12.01 5.68 6.66
CA LYS A 109 10.95 6.39 7.37
C LYS A 109 9.57 5.85 6.96
N VAL A 110 8.74 5.51 7.94
CA VAL A 110 7.36 5.07 7.72
C VAL A 110 6.40 6.13 8.28
N VAL A 111 5.41 6.51 7.47
CA VAL A 111 4.28 7.34 7.90
C VAL A 111 3.04 6.45 7.91
N LEU A 112 2.36 6.40 9.04
CA LEU A 112 1.12 5.67 9.19
C LEU A 112 -0.08 6.63 9.09
N HIS A 113 -0.91 6.44 8.08
CA HIS A 113 -2.13 7.20 7.89
C HIS A 113 -3.33 6.38 8.39
N TRP A 114 -3.87 6.78 9.53
CA TRP A 114 -4.98 6.11 10.18
C TRP A 114 -6.31 6.63 9.63
N HIS A 115 -7.03 5.81 8.86
CA HIS A 115 -8.32 6.21 8.26
C HIS A 115 -9.52 5.79 9.09
N SER A 116 -9.46 4.59 9.71
CA SER A 116 -10.55 4.06 10.52
C SER A 116 -10.09 2.91 11.40
N ASP A 117 -10.87 2.61 12.42
CA ASP A 117 -10.67 1.44 13.26
C ASP A 117 -11.30 0.19 12.65
N ILE A 118 -10.73 -0.98 12.94
CA ILE A 118 -11.31 -2.26 12.53
C ILE A 118 -12.27 -2.73 13.62
N LEU A 119 -13.55 -2.36 13.51
CA LEU A 119 -14.54 -2.62 14.57
C LEU A 119 -15.31 -3.94 14.43
N LYS A 120 -15.28 -4.62 13.28
CA LYS A 120 -16.24 -5.71 12.97
C LYS A 120 -15.66 -7.05 12.54
N GLN A 121 -14.36 -7.30 12.71
CA GLN A 121 -13.74 -8.53 12.17
C GLN A 121 -12.89 -9.25 13.22
N ASN A 122 -13.53 -9.82 14.23
CA ASN A 122 -12.86 -10.40 15.41
C ASN A 122 -11.81 -11.49 15.08
N VAL A 123 -12.02 -12.30 14.04
CA VAL A 123 -11.07 -13.36 13.68
C VAL A 123 -9.84 -12.80 12.97
N ILE A 124 -10.03 -11.85 12.05
CA ILE A 124 -8.93 -11.19 11.35
C ILE A 124 -8.12 -10.31 12.32
N LEU A 125 -8.77 -9.68 13.29
CA LEU A 125 -8.11 -8.90 14.33
C LEU A 125 -7.08 -9.71 15.12
N LYS A 126 -7.39 -10.97 15.46
CA LYS A 126 -6.46 -11.83 16.22
C LYS A 126 -5.14 -12.06 15.49
N PHE A 127 -5.19 -12.20 14.15
CA PHE A 127 -3.99 -12.37 13.32
C PHE A 127 -3.31 -11.05 12.97
N TYR A 128 -4.09 -9.97 12.92
CA TYR A 128 -3.60 -8.64 12.52
C TYR A 128 -3.01 -7.84 13.70
N MET A 129 -3.51 -8.02 14.91
CA MET A 129 -3.06 -7.25 16.08
C MET A 129 -1.55 -7.30 16.35
N PRO A 130 -0.88 -8.46 16.26
CA PRO A 130 0.58 -8.48 16.43
C PRO A 130 1.31 -7.65 15.38
N LEU A 131 0.82 -7.67 14.14
CA LEU A 131 1.39 -6.91 13.03
C LEU A 131 1.13 -5.42 13.18
N GLN A 132 -0.06 -5.05 13.62
CA GLN A 132 -0.41 -3.67 13.94
C GLN A 132 0.44 -3.13 15.09
N ASN A 133 0.63 -3.91 16.15
CA ASN A 133 1.45 -3.53 17.29
C ASN A 133 2.93 -3.37 16.91
N TRP A 134 3.41 -4.17 15.96
CA TRP A 134 4.75 -3.98 15.42
C TRP A 134 4.88 -2.67 14.63
N LEU A 135 3.85 -2.30 13.88
CA LEU A 135 3.85 -1.09 13.06
C LEU A 135 3.78 0.19 13.91
N LEU A 136 3.04 0.16 15.02
CA LEU A 136 2.88 1.31 15.92
C LEU A 136 4.09 1.48 16.86
#